data_bef83232cee929df418fc06ab196e0de
#
_entry.id   bef83232cee929df418fc06ab196e0de
#
_cell.length_a   1.000
_cell.length_b   1.000
_cell.length_c   1.000
_cell.angle_alpha   90.00
_cell.angle_beta   90.00
_cell.angle_gamma   90.00
#
_symmetry.space_group_name_H-M   'P 1'
#
loop_
_entity.id
_entity.type
_entity.pdbx_description
1 polymer ?
#
loop_
_entity_poly.entity_id
_entity_poly.type
_entity_poly.pdbx_seq_one_letter_code
_entity_poly.pdbx_strand_id
1 'polypeptide(L)'
;GNSGVILSQIFKGISNGLIGKETVNAMELGQAFSEGVKQSYMAVRKPVEGTILTVFREATEKANDNTNIKTSIEDYFNNFLNEGEKVLKKTPELLPILKEAGVIDSGGAGLIYIIKGMIGDSTDENITYSNEVEDKKTTQIKRIIFNEQGELDYAYCTEFLLQLQPKKVNIETFDIQEIISKLEEMNGDSIV
;
A
#
# COMPACT_ATOMS: atom_id res chain seq x y z
N GLY A 1 0.02 -3.76 10.48
CA GLY A 1 1.38 -3.60 9.90
C GLY A 1 1.43 -2.47 8.88
N ASN A 2 2.63 -2.10 8.43
CA ASN A 2 2.91 -0.93 7.59
C ASN A 2 2.03 -0.86 6.33
N SER A 3 1.81 -1.97 5.63
CA SER A 3 0.95 -1.99 4.43
C SER A 3 -0.49 -1.59 4.72
N GLY A 4 -1.03 -1.96 5.90
CA GLY A 4 -2.38 -1.55 6.31
C GLY A 4 -2.47 -0.05 6.61
N VAL A 5 -1.44 0.52 7.24
CA VAL A 5 -1.35 1.97 7.48
C VAL A 5 -1.27 2.71 6.15
N ILE A 6 -0.39 2.30 5.26
CA ILE A 6 -0.23 2.90 3.92
C ILE A 6 -1.56 2.83 3.15
N LEU A 7 -2.20 1.67 3.11
CA LEU A 7 -3.49 1.49 2.45
C LEU A 7 -4.56 2.44 3.02
N SER A 8 -4.63 2.59 4.34
CA SER A 8 -5.55 3.52 4.99
C SER A 8 -5.29 4.97 4.57
N GLN A 9 -4.03 5.37 4.42
CA GLN A 9 -3.65 6.72 3.98
C GLN A 9 -3.91 6.94 2.48
N ILE A 10 -3.77 5.90 1.65
CA ILE A 10 -4.22 5.94 0.25
C ILE A 10 -5.69 6.31 0.18
N PHE A 11 -6.56 5.55 0.87
CA PHE A 11 -8.00 5.82 0.84
C PHE A 11 -8.38 7.15 1.50
N LYS A 12 -7.67 7.55 2.55
CA LYS A 12 -7.86 8.86 3.17
C LYS A 12 -7.55 9.99 2.18
N GLY A 13 -6.44 9.90 1.44
CA GLY A 13 -6.08 10.88 0.43
C GLY A 13 -7.09 10.93 -0.72
N ILE A 14 -7.52 9.76 -1.23
CA ILE A 14 -8.58 9.68 -2.25
C ILE A 14 -9.87 10.34 -1.73
N SER A 15 -10.30 10.00 -0.52
CA SER A 15 -11.48 10.60 0.12
C SER A 15 -11.36 12.12 0.21
N ASN A 16 -10.20 12.65 0.60
CA ASN A 16 -9.95 14.09 0.66
C ASN A 16 -10.11 14.76 -0.72
N GLY A 17 -9.62 14.13 -1.79
CA GLY A 17 -9.75 14.61 -3.15
C GLY A 17 -11.19 14.58 -3.68
N LEU A 18 -12.08 13.84 -3.03
CA LEU A 18 -13.49 13.72 -3.39
C LEU A 18 -14.44 14.57 -2.52
N ILE A 19 -13.92 15.29 -1.52
CA ILE A 19 -14.75 16.09 -0.61
C ILE A 19 -15.63 17.09 -1.39
N GLY A 20 -16.93 17.10 -1.08
CA GLY A 20 -17.90 18.00 -1.68
C GLY A 20 -18.36 17.64 -3.09
N LYS A 21 -17.96 16.46 -3.60
CA LYS A 21 -18.36 15.97 -4.92
C LYS A 21 -19.42 14.87 -4.76
N GLU A 22 -20.59 15.07 -5.38
CA GLU A 22 -21.64 14.03 -5.44
C GLU A 22 -21.34 13.00 -6.55
N THR A 23 -20.74 13.46 -7.63
CA THR A 23 -20.30 12.65 -8.78
C THR A 23 -18.96 13.13 -9.26
N VAL A 24 -18.21 12.26 -9.91
CA VAL A 24 -16.90 12.61 -10.49
C VAL A 24 -16.75 11.98 -11.88
N ASN A 25 -15.99 12.65 -12.74
CA ASN A 25 -15.50 12.08 -13.98
C ASN A 25 -14.10 11.44 -13.79
N ALA A 26 -13.57 10.82 -14.84
CA ALA A 26 -12.27 10.14 -14.78
C ALA A 26 -11.10 11.07 -14.43
N MET A 27 -11.13 12.32 -14.91
CA MET A 27 -10.07 13.29 -14.59
C MET A 27 -10.10 13.69 -13.10
N GLU A 28 -11.28 13.91 -12.54
CA GLU A 28 -11.45 14.23 -11.12
C GLU A 28 -11.10 13.04 -10.23
N LEU A 29 -11.44 11.82 -10.66
CA LEU A 29 -11.03 10.61 -9.98
C LEU A 29 -9.50 10.47 -9.97
N GLY A 30 -8.85 10.75 -11.11
CA GLY A 30 -7.39 10.74 -11.22
C GLY A 30 -6.71 11.75 -10.29
N GLN A 31 -7.30 12.95 -10.15
CA GLN A 31 -6.83 13.95 -9.18
C GLN A 31 -6.95 13.43 -7.74
N ALA A 32 -8.08 12.78 -7.40
CA ALA A 32 -8.28 12.20 -6.09
C ALA A 32 -7.27 11.07 -5.80
N PHE A 33 -6.95 10.24 -6.79
CA PHE A 33 -5.91 9.22 -6.68
C PHE A 33 -4.52 9.84 -6.47
N SER A 34 -4.22 10.97 -7.13
CA SER A 34 -2.98 11.72 -6.90
C SER A 34 -2.87 12.26 -5.47
N GLU A 35 -3.98 12.72 -4.87
CA GLU A 35 -4.00 13.07 -3.44
C GLU A 35 -3.78 11.83 -2.56
N GLY A 36 -4.28 10.66 -2.97
CA GLY A 36 -3.98 9.37 -2.33
C GLY A 36 -2.49 9.03 -2.33
N VAL A 37 -1.82 9.23 -3.48
CA VAL A 37 -0.36 9.05 -3.59
C VAL A 37 0.35 9.99 -2.63
N LYS A 38 0.08 11.27 -2.68
CA LYS A 38 0.69 12.27 -1.82
C LYS A 38 0.51 11.95 -0.33
N GLN A 39 -0.73 11.64 0.09
CA GLN A 39 -1.04 11.30 1.47
C GLN A 39 -0.30 10.05 1.95
N SER A 40 -0.20 9.02 1.12
CA SER A 40 0.49 7.77 1.47
C SER A 40 2.01 7.94 1.63
N TYR A 41 2.64 8.72 0.75
CA TYR A 41 4.07 9.03 0.86
C TYR A 41 4.40 9.92 2.07
N MET A 42 3.50 10.87 2.41
CA MET A 42 3.67 11.71 3.60
C MET A 42 3.52 10.94 4.91
N ALA A 43 2.81 9.82 4.90
CA ALA A 43 2.58 8.99 6.08
C ALA A 43 3.78 8.09 6.42
N VAL A 44 4.71 7.92 5.49
CA VAL A 44 5.88 7.07 5.66
C VAL A 44 7.13 7.95 5.73
N ARG A 45 7.87 7.83 6.81
CA ARG A 45 9.05 8.67 7.03
C ARG A 45 10.17 8.42 6.01
N LYS A 46 10.40 7.15 5.68
CA LYS A 46 11.37 6.73 4.66
C LYS A 46 10.65 5.83 3.65
N PRO A 47 10.02 6.41 2.61
CA PRO A 47 9.35 5.61 1.60
C PRO A 47 10.32 4.63 0.93
N VAL A 48 9.91 3.36 0.83
CA VAL A 48 10.70 2.31 0.19
C VAL A 48 10.04 1.97 -1.14
N GLU A 49 10.82 2.10 -2.21
CA GLU A 49 10.36 1.73 -3.55
C GLU A 49 10.34 0.20 -3.72
N GLY A 50 9.52 -0.28 -4.65
CA GLY A 50 9.26 -1.71 -4.82
C GLY A 50 8.18 -2.26 -3.89
N THR A 51 7.37 -1.37 -3.30
CA THR A 51 6.28 -1.70 -2.38
C THR A 51 4.93 -1.21 -2.91
N ILE A 52 3.86 -1.39 -2.14
CA ILE A 52 2.52 -0.84 -2.41
C ILE A 52 2.55 0.65 -2.79
N LEU A 53 3.49 1.43 -2.23
CA LEU A 53 3.66 2.85 -2.57
C LEU A 53 4.00 3.03 -4.05
N THR A 54 5.00 2.29 -4.53
CA THR A 54 5.43 2.32 -5.93
C THR A 54 4.32 1.88 -6.87
N VAL A 55 3.67 0.75 -6.53
CA VAL A 55 2.57 0.20 -7.36
C VAL A 55 1.44 1.22 -7.49
N PHE A 56 1.02 1.84 -6.37
CA PHE A 56 -0.05 2.82 -6.38
C PHE A 56 0.33 4.10 -7.12
N ARG A 57 1.55 4.63 -6.89
CA ARG A 57 2.04 5.84 -7.55
C ARG A 57 2.12 5.68 -9.06
N GLU A 58 2.85 4.68 -9.54
CA GLU A 58 3.08 4.51 -10.98
C GLU A 58 1.79 4.15 -11.73
N ALA A 59 0.92 3.33 -11.13
CA ALA A 59 -0.39 3.05 -11.72
C ALA A 59 -1.25 4.32 -11.82
N THR A 60 -1.26 5.18 -10.79
CA THR A 60 -1.99 6.45 -10.78
C THR A 60 -1.44 7.42 -11.84
N GLU A 61 -0.13 7.63 -11.87
CA GLU A 61 0.54 8.50 -12.84
C GLU A 61 0.19 8.08 -14.27
N LYS A 62 0.32 6.78 -14.57
CA LYS A 62 0.04 6.27 -15.90
C LYS A 62 -1.44 6.33 -16.29
N ALA A 63 -2.33 6.05 -15.36
CA ALA A 63 -3.77 6.20 -15.59
C ALA A 63 -4.11 7.67 -15.88
N ASN A 64 -3.53 8.61 -15.13
CA ASN A 64 -3.73 10.05 -15.36
C ASN A 64 -3.22 10.50 -16.72
N ASP A 65 -2.02 10.08 -17.12
CA ASP A 65 -1.43 10.40 -18.44
C ASP A 65 -2.32 9.95 -19.60
N ASN A 66 -3.03 8.85 -19.43
CA ASN A 66 -3.93 8.28 -20.45
C ASN A 66 -5.37 8.81 -20.34
N THR A 67 -5.66 9.71 -19.40
CA THR A 67 -7.00 10.20 -19.12
C THR A 67 -7.24 11.55 -19.78
N ASN A 68 -8.41 11.67 -20.42
CA ASN A 68 -8.90 12.90 -21.01
C ASN A 68 -10.42 13.03 -20.78
N ILE A 69 -11.04 14.11 -21.30
CA ILE A 69 -12.47 14.42 -21.08
C ILE A 69 -13.43 13.31 -21.59
N LYS A 70 -12.98 12.44 -22.46
CA LYS A 70 -13.81 11.34 -23.02
C LYS A 70 -13.56 10.00 -22.31
N THR A 71 -12.59 9.93 -21.41
CA THR A 71 -12.26 8.72 -20.70
C THR A 71 -13.37 8.38 -19.71
N SER A 72 -13.86 7.15 -19.75
CA SER A 72 -14.81 6.66 -18.75
C SER A 72 -14.11 6.33 -17.43
N ILE A 73 -14.87 6.20 -16.35
CA ILE A 73 -14.35 5.71 -15.05
C ILE A 73 -13.78 4.30 -15.19
N GLU A 74 -14.45 3.44 -15.96
CA GLU A 74 -14.02 2.08 -16.23
C GLU A 74 -12.68 2.05 -16.98
N ASP A 75 -12.52 2.87 -18.05
CA ASP A 75 -11.25 2.99 -18.76
C ASP A 75 -10.12 3.50 -17.86
N TYR A 76 -10.41 4.44 -16.95
CA TYR A 76 -9.43 4.91 -15.97
C TYR A 76 -8.92 3.76 -15.11
N PHE A 77 -9.82 2.98 -14.52
CA PHE A 77 -9.46 1.83 -13.71
C PHE A 77 -8.72 0.74 -14.50
N ASN A 78 -9.14 0.48 -15.74
CA ASN A 78 -8.45 -0.47 -16.60
C ASN A 78 -7.00 -0.02 -16.90
N ASN A 79 -6.79 1.27 -17.17
CA ASN A 79 -5.45 1.83 -17.33
C ASN A 79 -4.62 1.69 -16.06
N PHE A 80 -5.23 1.99 -14.90
CA PHE A 80 -4.60 1.82 -13.58
C PHE A 80 -4.17 0.37 -13.33
N LEU A 81 -5.07 -0.59 -13.53
CA LEU A 81 -4.79 -2.01 -13.31
C LEU A 81 -3.71 -2.54 -14.25
N ASN A 82 -3.79 -2.19 -15.54
CA ASN A 82 -2.81 -2.63 -16.52
C ASN A 82 -1.39 -2.19 -16.17
N GLU A 83 -1.22 -0.96 -15.68
CA GLU A 83 0.09 -0.50 -15.25
C GLU A 83 0.47 -1.05 -13.88
N GLY A 84 -0.47 -1.04 -12.93
CA GLY A 84 -0.23 -1.57 -11.58
C GLY A 84 0.24 -3.03 -11.59
N GLU A 85 -0.33 -3.87 -12.45
CA GLU A 85 0.12 -5.26 -12.60
C GLU A 85 1.54 -5.38 -13.19
N LYS A 86 1.92 -4.48 -14.12
CA LYS A 86 3.28 -4.46 -14.66
C LYS A 86 4.28 -4.04 -13.59
N VAL A 87 3.96 -2.98 -12.85
CA VAL A 87 4.81 -2.49 -11.76
C VAL A 87 4.93 -3.53 -10.65
N LEU A 88 3.81 -4.18 -10.28
CA LEU A 88 3.81 -5.25 -9.28
C LEU A 88 4.79 -6.37 -9.63
N LYS A 89 4.84 -6.78 -10.90
CA LYS A 89 5.80 -7.80 -11.37
C LYS A 89 7.26 -7.35 -11.29
N LYS A 90 7.52 -6.03 -11.32
CA LYS A 90 8.86 -5.45 -11.23
C LYS A 90 9.30 -5.16 -9.79
N THR A 91 8.43 -5.28 -8.81
CA THR A 91 8.78 -5.01 -7.40
C THR A 91 10.03 -5.75 -6.91
N PRO A 92 10.30 -7.02 -7.33
CA PRO A 92 11.54 -7.71 -6.94
C PRO A 92 12.81 -7.09 -7.54
N GLU A 93 12.69 -6.34 -8.64
CA GLU A 93 13.83 -5.64 -9.25
C GLU A 93 14.18 -4.37 -8.48
N LEU A 94 13.19 -3.78 -7.80
CA LEU A 94 13.32 -2.54 -7.04
C LEU A 94 13.70 -2.78 -5.57
N LEU A 95 13.28 -3.91 -5.00
CA LEU A 95 13.49 -4.24 -3.59
C LEU A 95 14.22 -5.58 -3.46
N PRO A 96 15.53 -5.57 -3.11
CA PRO A 96 16.38 -6.75 -3.12
C PRO A 96 15.84 -7.93 -2.30
N ILE A 97 15.23 -7.66 -1.15
CA ILE A 97 14.67 -8.70 -0.28
C ILE A 97 13.54 -9.50 -0.97
N LEU A 98 12.74 -8.85 -1.84
CA LEU A 98 11.71 -9.54 -2.62
C LEU A 98 12.35 -10.42 -3.70
N LYS A 99 13.44 -9.96 -4.29
CA LYS A 99 14.20 -10.72 -5.29
C LYS A 99 14.82 -11.97 -4.67
N GLU A 100 15.43 -11.85 -3.50
CA GLU A 100 16.03 -12.97 -2.76
C GLU A 100 14.98 -13.99 -2.34
N ALA A 101 13.80 -13.50 -1.91
CA ALA A 101 12.68 -14.37 -1.54
C ALA A 101 11.94 -14.97 -2.75
N GLY A 102 12.18 -14.46 -3.98
CA GLY A 102 11.51 -14.90 -5.20
C GLY A 102 10.01 -14.58 -5.21
N VAL A 103 9.60 -13.47 -4.59
CA VAL A 103 8.20 -13.05 -4.44
C VAL A 103 8.00 -11.62 -4.91
N ILE A 104 6.75 -11.25 -5.24
CA ILE A 104 6.32 -9.88 -5.47
C ILE A 104 5.84 -9.22 -4.17
N ASP A 105 5.69 -7.89 -4.16
CA ASP A 105 5.16 -7.19 -2.99
C ASP A 105 3.71 -7.57 -2.69
N SER A 106 3.48 -8.14 -1.50
CA SER A 106 2.16 -8.60 -1.06
C SER A 106 1.17 -7.44 -0.82
N GLY A 107 1.67 -6.28 -0.37
CA GLY A 107 0.87 -5.08 -0.18
C GLY A 107 0.35 -4.53 -1.50
N GLY A 108 1.22 -4.43 -2.50
CA GLY A 108 0.85 -4.05 -3.88
C GLY A 108 -0.11 -5.05 -4.52
N ALA A 109 0.11 -6.36 -4.32
CA ALA A 109 -0.81 -7.38 -4.79
C ALA A 109 -2.20 -7.22 -4.18
N GLY A 110 -2.29 -7.01 -2.87
CA GLY A 110 -3.55 -6.75 -2.17
C GLY A 110 -4.27 -5.52 -2.71
N LEU A 111 -3.56 -4.42 -2.97
CA LEU A 111 -4.11 -3.22 -3.58
C LEU A 111 -4.74 -3.52 -4.95
N ILE A 112 -4.03 -4.24 -5.82
CA ILE A 112 -4.55 -4.61 -7.16
C ILE A 112 -5.84 -5.42 -7.03
N TYR A 113 -5.91 -6.39 -6.10
CA TYR A 113 -7.14 -7.15 -5.88
C TYR A 113 -8.30 -6.29 -5.37
N ILE A 114 -8.04 -5.33 -4.49
CA ILE A 114 -9.06 -4.39 -4.03
C ILE A 114 -9.62 -3.57 -5.19
N ILE A 115 -8.75 -3.01 -6.03
CA ILE A 115 -9.19 -2.20 -7.19
C ILE A 115 -9.96 -3.07 -8.20
N LYS A 116 -9.53 -4.30 -8.46
CA LYS A 116 -10.31 -5.25 -9.28
C LYS A 116 -11.71 -5.48 -8.72
N GLY A 117 -11.83 -5.68 -7.43
CA GLY A 117 -13.11 -5.85 -6.77
C GLY A 117 -14.00 -4.59 -6.84
N MET A 118 -13.44 -3.38 -6.82
CA MET A 118 -14.19 -2.13 -6.96
C MET A 118 -14.79 -1.92 -8.36
N ILE A 119 -14.13 -2.40 -9.40
CA ILE A 119 -14.64 -2.30 -10.79
C ILE A 119 -15.83 -3.23 -10.99
N GLY A 120 -15.99 -4.20 -10.10
CA GLY A 120 -16.94 -5.29 -10.28
C GLY A 120 -16.54 -6.07 -11.53
N ASP A 121 -15.51 -6.86 -11.45
CA ASP A 121 -15.25 -7.88 -12.47
C ASP A 121 -16.38 -8.92 -12.37
N SER A 122 -17.57 -8.44 -12.79
CA SER A 122 -18.85 -9.15 -12.74
C SER A 122 -18.88 -10.30 -13.73
N THR A 123 -17.74 -10.64 -14.34
CA THR A 123 -17.59 -11.77 -15.24
C THR A 123 -17.40 -13.09 -14.51
N ASP A 124 -17.08 -13.07 -13.21
CA ASP A 124 -17.17 -14.26 -12.38
C ASP A 124 -18.56 -14.37 -11.72
N GLU A 125 -19.55 -14.85 -12.48
CA GLU A 125 -20.86 -15.31 -11.96
C GLU A 125 -20.73 -16.42 -10.89
N ASN A 126 -19.52 -16.75 -10.46
CA ASN A 126 -19.20 -17.78 -9.48
C ASN A 126 -18.15 -17.33 -8.45
N ILE A 127 -18.40 -16.21 -7.74
CA ILE A 127 -17.82 -16.12 -6.40
C ILE A 127 -18.67 -17.01 -5.48
N THR A 128 -18.62 -18.30 -5.71
CA THR A 128 -18.89 -19.26 -4.65
C THR A 128 -17.76 -19.09 -3.65
N TYR A 129 -18.08 -18.58 -2.48
CA TYR A 129 -17.24 -18.77 -1.29
C TYR A 129 -17.17 -20.28 -1.02
N SER A 130 -16.39 -21.01 -1.82
CA SER A 130 -16.03 -22.37 -1.48
C SER A 130 -15.04 -22.24 -0.32
N ASN A 131 -15.50 -22.58 0.88
CA ASN A 131 -14.64 -22.90 2.02
C ASN A 131 -13.78 -24.15 1.77
N GLU A 132 -13.68 -24.57 0.53
CA GLU A 132 -12.75 -25.60 0.12
C GLU A 132 -11.39 -24.95 -0.11
N VAL A 133 -10.59 -24.97 0.94
CA VAL A 133 -9.14 -24.92 0.81
C VAL A 133 -8.77 -26.16 -0.02
N GLU A 134 -8.86 -26.04 -1.36
CA GLU A 134 -8.17 -27.00 -2.20
C GLU A 134 -6.69 -26.93 -1.82
N ASP A 135 -6.21 -28.02 -1.26
CA ASP A 135 -4.79 -28.37 -1.15
C ASP A 135 -4.14 -28.44 -2.55
N LYS A 136 -4.13 -27.31 -3.28
CA LYS A 136 -3.26 -27.14 -4.43
C LYS A 136 -1.87 -27.00 -3.86
N LYS A 137 -1.14 -28.15 -3.93
CA LYS A 137 0.31 -28.29 -3.78
C LYS A 137 0.93 -27.02 -3.22
N THR A 138 1.04 -26.99 -1.94
CA THR A 138 1.86 -26.04 -1.19
C THR A 138 3.17 -25.92 -1.98
N THR A 139 3.25 -24.88 -2.82
CA THR A 139 4.55 -24.37 -3.20
C THR A 139 5.18 -24.12 -1.84
N GLN A 140 6.11 -24.97 -1.46
CA GLN A 140 6.83 -24.81 -0.21
C GLN A 140 7.34 -23.38 -0.26
N ILE A 141 6.62 -22.48 0.43
CA ILE A 141 7.23 -21.26 0.90
C ILE A 141 8.45 -21.83 1.62
N LYS A 142 9.62 -21.70 1.00
CA LYS A 142 10.85 -21.92 1.72
C LYS A 142 10.69 -21.02 2.92
N ARG A 143 10.27 -21.60 4.06
CA ARG A 143 10.41 -20.93 5.33
C ARG A 143 11.83 -20.42 5.27
N ILE A 144 12.02 -19.13 5.40
CA ILE A 144 13.33 -18.58 5.65
C ILE A 144 13.76 -19.35 6.88
N ILE A 145 14.53 -20.42 6.63
CA ILE A 145 15.13 -21.19 7.71
C ILE A 145 16.16 -20.20 8.21
N PHE A 146 15.85 -19.59 9.33
CA PHE A 146 16.83 -18.84 10.08
C PHE A 146 18.03 -19.76 10.27
N ASN A 147 19.08 -19.50 9.53
CA ASN A 147 20.35 -20.13 9.81
C ASN A 147 20.69 -19.75 11.25
N GLU A 148 21.00 -20.72 12.09
CA GLU A 148 21.42 -20.52 13.49
C GLU A 148 22.62 -19.56 13.63
N GLN A 149 23.13 -19.01 12.53
CA GLN A 149 24.26 -18.07 12.43
C GLN A 149 23.94 -16.78 11.67
N GLY A 150 22.69 -16.57 11.22
CA GLY A 150 22.27 -15.34 10.56
C GLY A 150 21.89 -14.27 11.60
N GLU A 151 22.67 -13.23 11.70
CA GLU A 151 22.23 -11.99 12.37
C GLU A 151 20.99 -11.49 11.64
N LEU A 152 19.86 -11.44 12.34
CA LEU A 152 18.64 -10.82 11.85
C LEU A 152 18.85 -9.31 11.95
N ASP A 153 18.90 -8.63 10.82
CA ASP A 153 18.96 -7.16 10.80
C ASP A 153 17.74 -6.57 11.52
N TYR A 154 16.58 -7.25 11.43
CA TYR A 154 15.33 -6.83 12.10
C TYR A 154 14.57 -8.06 12.60
N ALA A 155 14.66 -8.32 13.90
CA ALA A 155 14.07 -9.52 14.52
C ALA A 155 12.58 -9.36 14.87
N TYR A 156 12.06 -8.12 14.99
CA TYR A 156 10.74 -7.87 15.55
C TYR A 156 9.99 -6.77 14.78
N CYS A 157 8.70 -7.01 14.52
CA CYS A 157 7.75 -5.94 14.18
C CYS A 157 7.03 -5.53 15.46
N THR A 158 7.21 -4.28 15.87
CA THR A 158 6.65 -3.75 17.11
C THR A 158 5.59 -2.71 16.80
N GLU A 159 4.40 -2.90 17.34
CA GLU A 159 3.31 -1.92 17.29
C GLU A 159 2.95 -1.50 18.72
N PHE A 160 2.71 -0.23 18.94
CA PHE A 160 2.19 0.25 20.20
C PHE A 160 1.19 1.39 20.00
N LEU A 161 0.25 1.49 20.93
CA LEU A 161 -0.73 2.57 20.97
C LEU A 161 -0.33 3.55 22.08
N LEU A 162 -0.05 4.80 21.70
CA LEU A 162 0.25 5.86 22.66
C LEU A 162 -1.01 6.69 22.92
N GLN A 163 -1.49 6.68 24.16
CA GLN A 163 -2.56 7.55 24.60
C GLN A 163 -2.02 8.68 25.48
N LEU A 164 -2.06 9.90 24.98
CA LEU A 164 -1.66 11.08 25.72
C LEU A 164 -2.68 11.40 26.82
N GLN A 165 -2.18 11.70 28.02
CA GLN A 165 -3.00 12.10 29.16
C GLN A 165 -2.97 13.62 29.32
N PRO A 166 -4.09 14.35 29.14
CA PRO A 166 -4.13 15.83 29.21
C PRO A 166 -3.59 16.41 30.54
N LYS A 167 -3.66 15.61 31.62
CA LYS A 167 -3.15 16.01 32.93
C LYS A 167 -1.60 15.97 33.05
N LYS A 168 -0.94 15.27 32.12
CA LYS A 168 0.52 15.06 32.15
C LYS A 168 1.24 15.76 31.01
N VAL A 169 0.57 15.95 29.90
CA VAL A 169 1.17 16.48 28.65
C VAL A 169 0.18 17.44 28.00
N ASN A 170 0.68 18.56 27.52
CA ASN A 170 -0.13 19.44 26.65
C ASN A 170 -0.25 18.78 25.27
N ILE A 171 -1.47 18.32 24.93
CA ILE A 171 -1.76 17.59 23.69
C ILE A 171 -1.52 18.47 22.46
N GLU A 172 -1.79 19.78 22.54
CA GLU A 172 -1.67 20.72 21.42
C GLU A 172 -0.20 21.01 21.04
N THR A 173 0.71 20.90 22.02
CA THR A 173 2.13 21.19 21.83
C THR A 173 3.00 19.93 21.87
N PHE A 174 2.39 18.74 21.96
CA PHE A 174 3.13 17.49 21.99
C PHE A 174 3.84 17.24 20.67
N ASP A 175 5.18 17.15 20.73
CA ASP A 175 6.00 16.86 19.56
C ASP A 175 6.26 15.36 19.44
N ILE A 176 5.63 14.73 18.47
CA ILE A 176 5.85 13.31 18.16
C ILE A 176 7.26 13.03 17.66
N GLN A 177 7.98 14.05 17.17
CA GLN A 177 9.34 13.89 16.63
C GLN A 177 10.33 13.42 17.69
N GLU A 178 10.09 13.74 18.96
CA GLU A 178 10.91 13.27 20.07
C GLU A 178 10.85 11.73 20.20
N ILE A 179 9.65 11.16 20.07
CA ILE A 179 9.47 9.70 20.11
C ILE A 179 10.11 9.05 18.87
N ILE A 180 9.87 9.61 17.70
CA ILE A 180 10.42 9.11 16.45
C ILE A 180 11.94 9.11 16.48
N SER A 181 12.56 10.20 16.92
CA SER A 181 14.02 10.31 17.07
C SER A 181 14.56 9.26 18.03
N LYS A 182 13.83 8.97 19.10
CA LYS A 182 14.22 7.93 20.05
C LYS A 182 14.17 6.53 19.46
N LEU A 183 13.15 6.23 18.65
CA LEU A 183 13.05 4.96 17.95
C LEU A 183 14.18 4.79 16.92
N GLU A 184 14.57 5.87 16.24
CA GLU A 184 15.71 5.84 15.31
C GLU A 184 17.04 5.62 16.02
N GLU A 185 17.26 6.27 17.18
CA GLU A 185 18.44 6.02 18.02
C GLU A 185 18.56 4.55 18.46
N MET A 186 17.40 3.86 18.57
CA MET A 186 17.32 2.43 18.88
C MET A 186 17.45 1.54 17.64
N ASN A 187 17.86 2.09 16.49
CA ASN A 187 17.92 1.43 15.18
C ASN A 187 16.56 0.91 14.67
N GLY A 188 15.48 1.60 15.02
CA GLY A 188 14.17 1.30 14.43
C GLY A 188 14.17 1.59 12.94
N ASP A 189 13.66 0.63 12.13
CA ASP A 189 13.45 0.78 10.69
C ASP A 189 11.96 0.78 10.35
N SER A 190 11.62 1.32 9.18
CA SER A 190 10.23 1.35 8.68
C SER A 190 9.22 1.96 9.67
N ILE A 191 9.60 3.05 10.35
CA ILE A 191 8.73 3.78 11.28
C ILE A 191 7.62 4.49 10.49
N VAL A 192 6.34 4.20 10.80
CA VAL A 192 5.12 4.71 10.15
C VAL A 192 4.18 5.33 11.16
#